data_a0ee9340ac07ef212f0b32cae2960c9a
#
_entry.id   a0ee9340ac07ef212f0b32cae2960c9a
#
_cell.length_a   1.000
_cell.length_b   1.000
_cell.length_c   1.000
_cell.angle_alpha   90.00
_cell.angle_beta   90.00
_cell.angle_gamma   90.00
#
_symmetry.space_group_name_H-M   'P 1'
#
loop_
_entity.id
_entity.type
_entity.pdbx_description
1 polymer ?
#
loop_
_entity_poly.entity_id
_entity_poly.type
_entity_poly.pdbx_seq_one_letter_code
_entity_poly.pdbx_strand_id
1 'polypeptide(L)'
;MEISSEILTPATTDKHPLIGTPLVVPIIICIFTGVIGGAAYSAVVTVSLPASLVLGGIYGLVFAVLCHRRAVSPGAGLIWGLGFALLLWLVVRAGIVPVIAEGMSAIGRVDFLRAQFPQLVAYVLLLGMPLGIVLGIWGGLQVRPTQAAFSFRRALVGGGLAGCVGGWVFGRWMDKVDLFPVLGGLVNSHTRASGLAVHSLVAIVIGASFGLLFQRDIRGYGSSLGWGMAYGILWWFLGPMTILPLLQGRPLDWSYQHGSALFGSFVGHIVFGLIVGLTYAVADRLWVGFFTDSDPINREPEGPGARTVYSLGWGAAASLAGGLLFSLVMLATGALPRVARLVGGTSPLLGFVVHLVISAIIGMSYGLLFRREAPDKGSGVAWGLLYGLVWWFLGPLTLYPILLGGSLTWTTQAAGLALPSLIGHLMYGAATALAFIVLERRHDEWIRLDPRLAAREVRLRRPIGTPAPALWLFVLGLGVLLPILLG
;
A
#
# COMPACT_ATOMS: atom_id res chain seq x y z
N MET A 1 -58.94 -1.63 -7.00
CA MET A 1 -57.71 -2.23 -7.52
C MET A 1 -56.57 -1.63 -6.63
N GLU A 2 -56.42 -2.23 -5.47
CA GLU A 2 -55.43 -1.81 -4.48
C GLU A 2 -54.05 -2.25 -4.95
N ILE A 3 -53.16 -1.28 -5.26
CA ILE A 3 -51.77 -1.53 -5.53
C ILE A 3 -51.07 -1.65 -4.17
N SER A 4 -50.74 -2.88 -3.86
CA SER A 4 -50.00 -3.29 -2.66
C SER A 4 -48.78 -2.41 -2.42
N SER A 5 -48.73 -1.81 -1.24
CA SER A 5 -47.66 -0.93 -0.72
C SER A 5 -46.40 -1.70 -0.21
N GLU A 6 -46.10 -2.87 -0.79
CA GLU A 6 -45.07 -3.80 -0.29
C GLU A 6 -43.70 -3.71 -0.97
N ILE A 7 -43.39 -2.60 -1.66
CA ILE A 7 -42.06 -2.49 -2.27
C ILE A 7 -41.34 -1.24 -1.74
N LEU A 8 -40.90 -1.25 -0.53
CA LEU A 8 -39.76 -0.45 -0.04
C LEU A 8 -39.42 -0.82 1.41
N THR A 9 -39.13 -2.09 1.66
CA THR A 9 -38.27 -2.37 2.81
C THR A 9 -36.89 -1.87 2.47
N PRO A 10 -36.32 -0.91 3.23
CA PRO A 10 -34.94 -0.52 3.04
C PRO A 10 -34.08 -1.77 3.19
N ALA A 11 -33.20 -2.00 2.20
CA ALA A 11 -32.23 -3.08 2.24
C ALA A 11 -31.63 -3.15 3.64
N THR A 12 -31.81 -4.28 4.27
CA THR A 12 -31.26 -4.58 5.60
C THR A 12 -29.84 -4.04 5.65
N THR A 13 -29.61 -3.14 6.60
CA THR A 13 -28.26 -2.65 6.94
C THR A 13 -27.35 -3.86 6.97
N ASP A 14 -26.36 -3.90 6.05
CA ASP A 14 -25.40 -4.98 5.96
C ASP A 14 -24.73 -5.13 7.32
N LYS A 15 -25.25 -6.08 8.12
CA LYS A 15 -24.66 -6.39 9.42
C LYS A 15 -23.23 -6.83 9.14
N HIS A 16 -22.28 -6.18 9.76
CA HIS A 16 -20.87 -6.55 9.68
C HIS A 16 -20.74 -8.07 9.90
N PRO A 17 -20.06 -8.82 9.02
CA PRO A 17 -20.12 -10.29 8.98
C PRO A 17 -19.73 -10.98 10.30
N LEU A 18 -19.00 -10.28 11.18
CA LEU A 18 -18.57 -10.79 12.50
C LEU A 18 -19.38 -10.20 13.68
N ILE A 19 -20.51 -9.52 13.43
CA ILE A 19 -21.41 -9.08 14.51
C ILE A 19 -22.03 -10.34 15.16
N GLY A 20 -21.73 -10.52 16.45
CA GLY A 20 -22.22 -11.66 17.24
C GLY A 20 -21.23 -12.81 17.46
N THR A 21 -20.03 -12.75 16.85
CA THR A 21 -18.97 -13.73 17.19
C THR A 21 -18.40 -13.45 18.59
N PRO A 22 -18.28 -14.48 19.46
CA PRO A 22 -17.77 -14.28 20.80
C PRO A 22 -16.31 -13.84 20.77
N LEU A 23 -15.98 -12.83 21.57
CA LEU A 23 -14.64 -12.22 21.63
C LEU A 23 -13.60 -13.14 22.31
N VAL A 24 -14.05 -14.16 23.04
CA VAL A 24 -13.17 -15.03 23.85
C VAL A 24 -12.13 -15.75 22.99
N VAL A 25 -12.54 -16.37 21.89
CA VAL A 25 -11.61 -17.12 21.02
C VAL A 25 -10.56 -16.20 20.38
N PRO A 26 -10.90 -15.05 19.77
CA PRO A 26 -9.93 -14.05 19.31
C PRO A 26 -8.94 -13.60 20.39
N ILE A 27 -9.41 -13.36 21.62
CA ILE A 27 -8.54 -12.97 22.74
C ILE A 27 -7.51 -14.06 23.02
N ILE A 28 -7.95 -15.32 23.20
CA ILE A 28 -7.05 -16.44 23.52
C ILE A 28 -5.99 -16.61 22.41
N ILE A 29 -6.43 -16.63 21.15
CA ILE A 29 -5.54 -16.80 20.00
C ILE A 29 -4.51 -15.67 19.94
N CYS A 30 -4.95 -14.40 20.10
CA CYS A 30 -4.05 -13.27 19.99
C CYS A 30 -3.11 -13.13 21.20
N ILE A 31 -3.56 -13.45 22.43
CA ILE A 31 -2.68 -13.49 23.60
C ILE A 31 -1.58 -14.53 23.36
N PHE A 32 -1.94 -15.75 22.97
CA PHE A 32 -0.97 -16.81 22.71
C PHE A 32 0.02 -16.43 21.60
N THR A 33 -0.48 -15.90 20.48
CA THR A 33 0.37 -15.41 19.37
C THR A 33 1.28 -14.26 19.82
N GLY A 34 0.75 -13.33 20.63
CA GLY A 34 1.51 -12.22 21.19
C GLY A 34 2.61 -12.67 22.15
N VAL A 35 2.36 -13.68 23.00
CA VAL A 35 3.37 -14.30 23.88
C VAL A 35 4.50 -14.94 23.06
N ILE A 36 4.17 -15.67 21.99
CA ILE A 36 5.19 -16.24 21.08
C ILE A 36 5.98 -15.12 20.41
N GLY A 37 5.32 -14.06 19.94
CA GLY A 37 5.96 -12.88 19.37
C GLY A 37 6.90 -12.20 20.39
N GLY A 38 6.48 -12.11 21.65
CA GLY A 38 7.31 -11.59 22.75
C GLY A 38 8.54 -12.45 23.03
N ALA A 39 8.41 -13.79 23.00
CA ALA A 39 9.55 -14.70 23.12
C ALA A 39 10.56 -14.49 21.97
N ALA A 40 10.08 -14.46 20.73
CA ALA A 40 10.91 -14.19 19.56
C ALA A 40 11.59 -12.80 19.64
N TYR A 41 10.85 -11.79 20.09
CA TYR A 41 11.37 -10.45 20.31
C TYR A 41 12.53 -10.44 21.32
N SER A 42 12.39 -11.12 22.46
CA SER A 42 13.44 -11.17 23.46
C SER A 42 14.73 -11.86 22.96
N ALA A 43 14.57 -12.85 22.09
CA ALA A 43 15.70 -13.57 21.50
C ALA A 43 16.51 -12.70 20.52
N VAL A 44 15.83 -11.77 19.80
CA VAL A 44 16.48 -10.94 18.77
C VAL A 44 16.95 -9.60 19.33
N VAL A 45 16.18 -8.98 20.24
CA VAL A 45 16.43 -7.60 20.73
C VAL A 45 17.13 -7.58 22.10
N THR A 46 17.49 -8.73 22.64
CA THR A 46 18.24 -8.88 23.92
C THR A 46 17.61 -8.14 25.11
N VAL A 47 16.32 -8.34 25.32
CA VAL A 47 15.57 -7.80 26.46
C VAL A 47 15.09 -8.92 27.38
N SER A 48 14.65 -8.56 28.60
CA SER A 48 14.13 -9.52 29.57
C SER A 48 12.99 -10.38 28.99
N LEU A 49 13.19 -11.70 28.98
CA LEU A 49 12.20 -12.65 28.48
C LEU A 49 10.85 -12.54 29.23
N PRO A 50 10.79 -12.53 30.59
CA PRO A 50 9.50 -12.41 31.30
C PRO A 50 8.74 -11.13 30.92
N ALA A 51 9.41 -10.01 30.84
CA ALA A 51 8.78 -8.73 30.43
C ALA A 51 8.27 -8.80 28.99
N SER A 52 9.01 -9.39 28.08
CA SER A 52 8.61 -9.53 26.67
C SER A 52 7.41 -10.47 26.47
N LEU A 53 7.33 -11.56 27.26
CA LEU A 53 6.16 -12.47 27.25
C LEU A 53 4.90 -11.74 27.73
N VAL A 54 4.99 -11.01 28.84
CA VAL A 54 3.86 -10.25 29.41
C VAL A 54 3.40 -9.16 28.43
N LEU A 55 4.34 -8.34 27.93
CA LEU A 55 4.01 -7.28 26.98
C LEU A 55 3.46 -7.84 25.68
N GLY A 56 4.01 -8.92 25.15
CA GLY A 56 3.50 -9.59 23.98
C GLY A 56 2.04 -10.07 24.16
N GLY A 57 1.74 -10.67 25.31
CA GLY A 57 0.37 -11.07 25.68
C GLY A 57 -0.59 -9.88 25.78
N ILE A 58 -0.15 -8.77 26.42
CA ILE A 58 -0.94 -7.53 26.50
C ILE A 58 -1.21 -6.95 25.10
N TYR A 59 -0.19 -6.88 24.23
CA TYR A 59 -0.35 -6.39 22.87
C TYR A 59 -1.28 -7.29 22.03
N GLY A 60 -1.20 -8.61 22.22
CA GLY A 60 -2.12 -9.55 21.62
C GLY A 60 -3.58 -9.34 22.08
N LEU A 61 -3.79 -9.13 23.39
CA LEU A 61 -5.11 -8.79 23.93
C LEU A 61 -5.68 -7.49 23.33
N VAL A 62 -4.86 -6.42 23.32
CA VAL A 62 -5.25 -5.12 22.75
C VAL A 62 -5.61 -5.27 21.27
N PHE A 63 -4.77 -5.98 20.50
CA PHE A 63 -5.04 -6.26 19.10
C PHE A 63 -6.37 -7.01 18.89
N ALA A 64 -6.63 -8.05 19.67
CA ALA A 64 -7.90 -8.80 19.59
C ALA A 64 -9.11 -7.90 19.83
N VAL A 65 -9.07 -7.09 20.90
CA VAL A 65 -10.17 -6.16 21.25
C VAL A 65 -10.44 -5.16 20.13
N LEU A 66 -9.39 -4.59 19.54
CA LEU A 66 -9.51 -3.56 18.50
C LEU A 66 -9.87 -4.11 17.13
N CYS A 67 -9.34 -5.30 16.77
CA CYS A 67 -9.32 -5.76 15.38
C CYS A 67 -10.16 -7.02 15.09
N HIS A 68 -10.71 -7.74 16.10
CA HIS A 68 -11.40 -9.03 15.87
C HIS A 68 -12.56 -8.93 14.87
N ARG A 69 -13.28 -7.81 14.82
CA ARG A 69 -14.40 -7.63 13.89
C ARG A 69 -13.97 -7.19 12.48
N ARG A 70 -12.71 -6.83 12.32
CA ARG A 70 -12.18 -6.23 11.08
C ARG A 70 -11.25 -7.17 10.31
N ALA A 71 -10.68 -8.17 10.98
CA ALA A 71 -9.82 -9.19 10.39
C ALA A 71 -10.67 -10.30 9.75
N VAL A 72 -11.39 -9.98 8.67
CA VAL A 72 -12.37 -10.86 8.01
C VAL A 72 -11.75 -11.75 6.92
N SER A 73 -10.48 -11.59 6.65
CA SER A 73 -9.67 -12.37 5.69
C SER A 73 -8.22 -12.38 6.14
N PRO A 74 -7.37 -13.32 5.68
CA PRO A 74 -5.95 -13.32 5.96
C PRO A 74 -5.27 -12.01 5.54
N GLY A 75 -5.64 -11.46 4.38
CA GLY A 75 -5.11 -10.20 3.88
C GLY A 75 -5.54 -9.00 4.72
N ALA A 76 -6.84 -8.88 5.04
CA ALA A 76 -7.33 -7.83 5.94
C ALA A 76 -6.68 -7.93 7.31
N GLY A 77 -6.59 -9.14 7.88
CA GLY A 77 -5.92 -9.36 9.16
C GLY A 77 -4.47 -8.94 9.14
N LEU A 78 -3.71 -9.35 8.12
CA LEU A 78 -2.32 -8.94 7.95
C LEU A 78 -2.16 -7.40 7.98
N ILE A 79 -2.96 -6.69 7.19
CA ILE A 79 -2.87 -5.21 7.13
C ILE A 79 -3.24 -4.57 8.47
N TRP A 80 -4.27 -5.06 9.17
CA TRP A 80 -4.58 -4.59 10.51
C TRP A 80 -3.44 -4.86 11.49
N GLY A 81 -2.78 -6.01 11.40
CA GLY A 81 -1.62 -6.34 12.21
C GLY A 81 -0.42 -5.43 11.93
N LEU A 82 -0.12 -5.17 10.66
CA LEU A 82 0.96 -4.26 10.26
C LEU A 82 0.70 -2.82 10.70
N GLY A 83 -0.53 -2.32 10.50
CA GLY A 83 -0.95 -1.00 10.97
C GLY A 83 -0.88 -0.88 12.49
N PHE A 84 -1.32 -1.92 13.21
CA PHE A 84 -1.21 -1.99 14.68
C PHE A 84 0.25 -1.97 15.15
N ALA A 85 1.13 -2.74 14.51
CA ALA A 85 2.55 -2.76 14.86
C ALA A 85 3.21 -1.38 14.69
N LEU A 86 2.92 -0.69 13.59
CA LEU A 86 3.41 0.68 13.38
C LEU A 86 2.84 1.65 14.40
N LEU A 87 1.52 1.60 14.66
CA LEU A 87 0.89 2.45 15.66
C LEU A 87 1.50 2.22 17.05
N LEU A 88 1.69 0.95 17.41
CA LEU A 88 2.29 0.57 18.68
C LEU A 88 3.72 1.10 18.79
N TRP A 89 4.52 0.99 17.71
CA TRP A 89 5.87 1.54 17.67
C TRP A 89 5.87 3.07 17.80
N LEU A 90 4.98 3.77 17.09
CA LEU A 90 4.85 5.23 17.18
C LEU A 90 4.46 5.68 18.59
N VAL A 91 3.50 5.01 19.23
CA VAL A 91 3.05 5.38 20.57
C VAL A 91 4.09 5.01 21.63
N VAL A 92 4.59 3.78 21.62
CA VAL A 92 5.45 3.29 22.69
C VAL A 92 6.89 3.73 22.48
N ARG A 93 7.47 3.46 21.30
CA ARG A 93 8.91 3.65 21.05
C ARG A 93 9.25 5.07 20.60
N ALA A 94 8.41 5.70 19.81
CA ALA A 94 8.63 7.07 19.36
C ALA A 94 8.00 8.12 20.30
N GLY A 95 6.99 7.75 21.10
CA GLY A 95 6.29 8.65 22.03
C GLY A 95 6.69 8.43 23.48
N ILE A 96 6.28 7.32 24.10
CA ILE A 96 6.39 7.10 25.56
C ILE A 96 7.85 6.92 26.00
N VAL A 97 8.61 6.06 25.33
CA VAL A 97 9.99 5.72 25.73
C VAL A 97 10.92 6.95 25.75
N PRO A 98 10.94 7.83 24.70
CA PRO A 98 11.76 9.03 24.74
C PRO A 98 11.38 9.97 25.89
N VAL A 99 10.07 10.14 26.18
CA VAL A 99 9.61 11.01 27.26
C VAL A 99 10.11 10.50 28.63
N ILE A 100 10.05 9.18 28.86
CA ILE A 100 10.54 8.58 30.11
C ILE A 100 12.07 8.67 30.22
N ALA A 101 12.80 8.50 29.10
CA ALA A 101 14.24 8.49 29.10
C ALA A 101 14.89 9.88 29.18
N GLU A 102 14.38 10.85 28.43
CA GLU A 102 15.02 12.14 28.20
C GLU A 102 14.06 13.34 28.31
N GLY A 103 12.78 13.11 28.62
CA GLY A 103 11.74 14.14 28.72
C GLY A 103 11.08 14.50 27.37
N MET A 104 10.16 15.49 27.41
CA MET A 104 9.32 15.89 26.25
C MET A 104 10.15 16.36 25.03
N SER A 105 11.35 16.92 25.25
CA SER A 105 12.23 17.38 24.16
C SER A 105 12.81 16.27 23.29
N ALA A 106 12.72 15.04 23.73
CA ALA A 106 13.20 13.88 22.97
C ALA A 106 12.20 13.42 21.89
N ILE A 107 10.94 13.84 21.96
CA ILE A 107 9.93 13.46 20.97
C ILE A 107 10.31 14.01 19.58
N GLY A 108 10.30 13.15 18.58
CA GLY A 108 10.57 13.50 17.18
C GLY A 108 12.05 13.68 16.84
N ARG A 109 12.98 13.48 17.79
CA ARG A 109 14.42 13.48 17.49
C ARG A 109 14.77 12.29 16.59
N VAL A 110 15.30 12.58 15.42
CA VAL A 110 15.61 11.57 14.40
C VAL A 110 16.63 10.56 14.93
N ASP A 111 17.65 11.00 15.68
CA ASP A 111 18.68 10.11 16.24
C ASP A 111 18.07 9.08 17.20
N PHE A 112 17.11 9.52 18.04
CA PHE A 112 16.41 8.61 18.93
C PHE A 112 15.55 7.61 18.14
N LEU A 113 14.83 8.08 17.12
CA LEU A 113 14.01 7.23 16.26
C LEU A 113 14.86 6.20 15.50
N ARG A 114 16.05 6.60 15.03
CA ARG A 114 17.03 5.69 14.40
C ARG A 114 17.48 4.59 15.37
N ALA A 115 17.72 4.92 16.62
CA ALA A 115 18.05 3.93 17.65
C ALA A 115 16.88 2.95 17.91
N GLN A 116 15.63 3.34 17.66
CA GLN A 116 14.45 2.49 17.80
C GLN A 116 14.07 1.75 16.50
N PHE A 117 14.86 1.84 15.44
CA PHE A 117 14.54 1.19 14.16
C PHE A 117 14.53 -0.35 14.25
N PRO A 118 15.47 -1.04 14.99
CA PRO A 118 15.39 -2.49 15.17
C PRO A 118 14.05 -2.95 15.77
N GLN A 119 13.50 -2.15 16.69
CA GLN A 119 12.22 -2.44 17.33
C GLN A 119 11.04 -2.26 16.35
N LEU A 120 11.15 -1.33 15.38
CA LEU A 120 10.16 -1.20 14.32
C LEU A 120 10.08 -2.49 13.48
N VAL A 121 11.26 -2.99 13.04
CA VAL A 121 11.35 -4.24 12.28
C VAL A 121 10.77 -5.40 13.09
N ALA A 122 11.17 -5.52 14.36
CA ALA A 122 10.70 -6.57 15.26
C ALA A 122 9.17 -6.49 15.48
N TYR A 123 8.60 -5.30 15.70
CA TYR A 123 7.15 -5.13 15.87
C TYR A 123 6.38 -5.52 14.61
N VAL A 124 6.87 -5.15 13.44
CA VAL A 124 6.26 -5.50 12.16
C VAL A 124 6.30 -7.02 11.94
N LEU A 125 7.47 -7.65 12.08
CA LEU A 125 7.69 -9.05 11.70
C LEU A 125 7.28 -10.05 12.79
N LEU A 126 7.57 -9.76 14.07
CA LEU A 126 7.39 -10.72 15.15
C LEU A 126 6.08 -10.54 15.92
N LEU A 127 5.42 -9.39 15.76
CA LEU A 127 4.16 -9.11 16.44
C LEU A 127 3.02 -8.87 15.44
N GLY A 128 3.10 -7.82 14.63
CA GLY A 128 2.00 -7.40 13.75
C GLY A 128 1.65 -8.42 12.68
N MET A 129 2.66 -8.93 11.97
CA MET A 129 2.44 -9.93 10.91
C MET A 129 1.81 -11.22 11.47
N PRO A 130 2.34 -11.89 12.52
CA PRO A 130 1.73 -13.10 13.07
C PRO A 130 0.33 -12.87 13.65
N LEU A 131 0.14 -11.81 14.46
CA LEU A 131 -1.16 -11.48 15.03
C LEU A 131 -2.20 -11.25 13.94
N GLY A 132 -1.84 -10.50 12.91
CA GLY A 132 -2.73 -10.18 11.79
C GLY A 132 -3.11 -11.41 10.98
N ILE A 133 -2.14 -12.23 10.59
CA ILE A 133 -2.39 -13.45 9.80
C ILE A 133 -3.27 -14.43 10.58
N VAL A 134 -2.93 -14.75 11.83
CA VAL A 134 -3.65 -15.74 12.63
C VAL A 134 -5.09 -15.29 12.88
N LEU A 135 -5.30 -14.03 13.29
CA LEU A 135 -6.64 -13.49 13.47
C LEU A 135 -7.42 -13.41 12.16
N GLY A 136 -6.76 -13.07 11.06
CA GLY A 136 -7.36 -13.00 9.72
C GLY A 136 -7.78 -14.38 9.18
N ILE A 137 -6.98 -15.43 9.45
CA ILE A 137 -7.36 -16.81 9.12
C ILE A 137 -8.60 -17.21 9.92
N TRP A 138 -8.59 -16.98 11.24
CA TRP A 138 -9.74 -17.27 12.09
C TRP A 138 -10.99 -16.53 11.61
N GLY A 139 -10.90 -15.22 11.36
CA GLY A 139 -12.00 -14.40 10.86
C GLY A 139 -12.51 -14.89 9.50
N GLY A 140 -11.61 -15.25 8.59
CA GLY A 140 -11.94 -15.79 7.27
C GLY A 140 -12.70 -17.12 7.32
N LEU A 141 -12.51 -17.94 8.38
CA LEU A 141 -13.25 -19.17 8.61
C LEU A 141 -14.68 -18.92 9.15
N GLN A 142 -14.92 -17.76 9.78
CA GLN A 142 -16.24 -17.40 10.33
C GLN A 142 -17.15 -16.72 9.28
N VAL A 143 -16.57 -16.13 8.25
CA VAL A 143 -17.34 -15.45 7.20
C VAL A 143 -17.89 -16.47 6.21
N ARG A 144 -19.23 -16.58 6.12
CA ARG A 144 -19.86 -17.39 5.08
C ARG A 144 -19.50 -16.82 3.70
N PRO A 145 -19.14 -17.67 2.73
CA PRO A 145 -18.83 -17.22 1.38
C PRO A 145 -20.12 -16.72 0.70
N THR A 146 -20.40 -15.42 0.83
CA THR A 146 -21.42 -14.73 0.05
C THR A 146 -20.71 -13.97 -1.05
N GLN A 147 -20.96 -14.33 -2.29
CA GLN A 147 -20.57 -13.59 -3.52
C GLN A 147 -19.06 -13.47 -3.82
N ALA A 148 -18.62 -14.06 -4.87
CA ALA A 148 -17.27 -14.28 -5.38
C ALA A 148 -16.47 -15.32 -4.55
N ALA A 149 -16.74 -16.59 -4.83
CA ALA A 149 -15.98 -17.70 -4.28
C ALA A 149 -14.47 -17.45 -4.48
N PHE A 150 -13.70 -17.59 -3.39
CA PHE A 150 -12.25 -17.63 -3.47
C PHE A 150 -11.84 -18.71 -4.48
N SER A 151 -11.05 -18.35 -5.46
CA SER A 151 -10.54 -19.28 -6.45
C SER A 151 -9.03 -19.43 -6.30
N PHE A 152 -8.59 -20.58 -5.82
CA PHE A 152 -7.17 -20.89 -5.65
C PHE A 152 -6.38 -20.76 -6.96
N ARG A 153 -6.95 -21.27 -8.07
CA ARG A 153 -6.34 -21.14 -9.40
C ARG A 153 -6.17 -19.69 -9.83
N ARG A 154 -7.23 -18.87 -9.67
CA ARG A 154 -7.21 -17.44 -10.02
C ARG A 154 -6.18 -16.69 -9.19
N ALA A 155 -6.12 -16.98 -7.87
CA ALA A 155 -5.14 -16.37 -6.98
C ALA A 155 -3.70 -16.69 -7.40
N LEU A 156 -3.41 -17.97 -7.65
CA LEU A 156 -2.05 -18.40 -8.02
C LEU A 156 -1.63 -17.91 -9.41
N VAL A 157 -2.49 -18.08 -10.42
CA VAL A 157 -2.14 -17.70 -11.79
C VAL A 157 -2.04 -16.19 -11.91
N GLY A 158 -3.07 -15.45 -11.45
CA GLY A 158 -3.06 -13.99 -11.48
C GLY A 158 -1.92 -13.40 -10.65
N GLY A 159 -1.70 -13.95 -9.45
CA GLY A 159 -0.60 -13.53 -8.57
C GLY A 159 0.77 -13.89 -9.14
N GLY A 160 0.95 -15.09 -9.68
CA GLY A 160 2.21 -15.51 -10.31
C GLY A 160 2.57 -14.64 -11.52
N LEU A 161 1.60 -14.35 -12.40
CA LEU A 161 1.78 -13.42 -13.52
C LEU A 161 2.17 -12.01 -13.02
N ALA A 162 1.48 -11.52 -11.99
CA ALA A 162 1.80 -10.23 -11.40
C ALA A 162 3.22 -10.21 -10.82
N GLY A 163 3.63 -11.29 -10.16
CA GLY A 163 4.99 -11.48 -9.66
C GLY A 163 6.04 -11.48 -10.78
N CYS A 164 5.76 -12.15 -11.90
CA CYS A 164 6.65 -12.13 -13.09
C CYS A 164 6.86 -10.69 -13.60
N VAL A 165 5.78 -9.92 -13.77
CA VAL A 165 5.86 -8.53 -14.28
C VAL A 165 6.59 -7.63 -13.30
N GLY A 166 6.20 -7.68 -12.01
CA GLY A 166 6.86 -6.88 -10.96
C GLY A 166 8.34 -7.25 -10.79
N GLY A 167 8.65 -8.56 -10.81
CA GLY A 167 10.00 -9.08 -10.73
C GLY A 167 10.87 -8.66 -11.92
N TRP A 168 10.32 -8.69 -13.12
CA TRP A 168 11.04 -8.19 -14.30
C TRP A 168 11.42 -6.71 -14.16
N VAL A 169 10.51 -5.85 -13.72
CA VAL A 169 10.79 -4.42 -13.55
C VAL A 169 11.82 -4.19 -12.44
N PHE A 170 11.63 -4.82 -11.27
CA PHE A 170 12.59 -4.68 -10.16
C PHE A 170 13.95 -5.27 -10.54
N GLY A 171 13.97 -6.39 -11.27
CA GLY A 171 15.18 -7.03 -11.77
C GLY A 171 16.04 -6.13 -12.66
N ARG A 172 15.43 -5.15 -13.36
CA ARG A 172 16.19 -4.16 -14.17
C ARG A 172 17.10 -3.27 -13.30
N TRP A 173 16.63 -2.90 -12.11
CA TRP A 173 17.47 -2.18 -11.15
C TRP A 173 18.51 -3.11 -10.52
N MET A 174 18.12 -4.32 -10.12
CA MET A 174 19.04 -5.29 -9.52
C MET A 174 20.22 -5.65 -10.46
N ASP A 175 19.94 -5.74 -11.75
CA ASP A 175 20.98 -5.96 -12.77
C ASP A 175 21.98 -4.81 -12.83
N LYS A 176 21.50 -3.57 -12.75
CA LYS A 176 22.36 -2.38 -12.77
C LYS A 176 23.29 -2.25 -11.56
N VAL A 177 22.88 -2.76 -10.41
CA VAL A 177 23.66 -2.70 -9.16
C VAL A 177 24.34 -4.04 -8.84
N ASP A 178 24.39 -4.95 -9.81
CA ASP A 178 25.06 -6.26 -9.76
C ASP A 178 24.63 -7.15 -8.57
N LEU A 179 23.33 -7.16 -8.26
CA LEU A 179 22.77 -7.97 -7.15
C LEU A 179 22.49 -9.43 -7.55
N PHE A 180 22.40 -9.79 -8.83
CA PHE A 180 22.11 -11.16 -9.24
C PHE A 180 23.15 -12.17 -8.79
N PRO A 181 24.48 -11.94 -8.90
CA PRO A 181 25.47 -12.87 -8.36
C PRO A 181 25.31 -13.17 -6.87
N VAL A 182 24.88 -12.17 -6.10
CA VAL A 182 24.60 -12.33 -4.64
C VAL A 182 23.46 -13.31 -4.43
N LEU A 183 22.37 -13.20 -5.20
CA LEU A 183 21.25 -14.14 -5.13
C LEU A 183 21.61 -15.51 -5.68
N GLY A 184 22.42 -15.58 -6.73
CA GLY A 184 22.95 -16.82 -7.26
C GLY A 184 23.74 -17.63 -6.24
N GLY A 185 24.38 -16.95 -5.28
CA GLY A 185 25.06 -17.57 -4.15
C GLY A 185 24.15 -18.47 -3.29
N LEU A 186 22.84 -18.22 -3.25
CA LEU A 186 21.87 -19.07 -2.54
C LEU A 186 21.77 -20.49 -3.13
N VAL A 187 22.16 -20.67 -4.39
CA VAL A 187 22.23 -21.97 -5.08
C VAL A 187 23.69 -22.35 -5.40
N ASN A 188 24.64 -21.82 -4.64
CA ASN A 188 26.09 -22.06 -4.83
C ASN A 188 26.62 -21.70 -6.23
N SER A 189 26.00 -20.73 -6.91
CA SER A 189 26.39 -20.29 -8.25
C SER A 189 26.35 -18.78 -8.36
N HIS A 190 27.50 -18.13 -8.23
CA HIS A 190 27.63 -16.66 -8.26
C HIS A 190 27.58 -16.07 -9.67
N THR A 191 26.66 -16.56 -10.50
CA THR A 191 26.47 -16.05 -11.86
C THR A 191 25.24 -15.15 -11.96
N ARG A 192 25.25 -14.22 -12.92
CA ARG A 192 24.07 -13.40 -13.25
C ARG A 192 22.86 -14.26 -13.61
N ALA A 193 23.06 -15.35 -14.36
CA ALA A 193 21.98 -16.23 -14.82
C ALA A 193 21.31 -16.97 -13.66
N SER A 194 22.08 -17.53 -12.72
CA SER A 194 21.54 -18.21 -11.54
C SER A 194 20.81 -17.23 -10.64
N GLY A 195 21.37 -16.03 -10.42
CA GLY A 195 20.71 -14.97 -9.64
C GLY A 195 19.40 -14.48 -10.25
N LEU A 196 19.37 -14.32 -11.58
CA LEU A 196 18.12 -13.97 -12.29
C LEU A 196 17.06 -15.08 -12.15
N ALA A 197 17.46 -16.35 -12.24
CA ALA A 197 16.54 -17.47 -12.05
C ALA A 197 15.97 -17.53 -10.62
N VAL A 198 16.82 -17.38 -9.59
CA VAL A 198 16.40 -17.31 -8.18
C VAL A 198 15.47 -16.13 -7.97
N HIS A 199 15.82 -14.93 -8.45
CA HIS A 199 14.98 -13.73 -8.33
C HIS A 199 13.62 -13.94 -8.99
N SER A 200 13.59 -14.50 -10.20
CA SER A 200 12.33 -14.73 -10.92
C SER A 200 11.43 -15.71 -10.17
N LEU A 201 12.00 -16.80 -9.65
CA LEU A 201 11.25 -17.78 -8.85
C LEU A 201 10.69 -17.12 -7.58
N VAL A 202 11.50 -16.38 -6.84
CA VAL A 202 11.10 -15.66 -5.62
C VAL A 202 9.98 -14.64 -5.95
N ALA A 203 10.13 -13.88 -7.03
CA ALA A 203 9.13 -12.90 -7.45
C ALA A 203 7.78 -13.57 -7.81
N ILE A 204 7.79 -14.73 -8.48
CA ILE A 204 6.58 -15.51 -8.78
C ILE A 204 5.92 -16.00 -7.50
N VAL A 205 6.69 -16.56 -6.56
CA VAL A 205 6.17 -17.04 -5.26
C VAL A 205 5.57 -15.91 -4.45
N ILE A 206 6.25 -14.75 -4.39
CA ILE A 206 5.73 -13.55 -3.70
C ILE A 206 4.45 -13.05 -4.37
N GLY A 207 4.41 -12.98 -5.69
CA GLY A 207 3.20 -12.59 -6.41
C GLY A 207 2.04 -13.57 -6.22
N ALA A 208 2.30 -14.88 -6.25
CA ALA A 208 1.29 -15.90 -5.98
C ALA A 208 0.73 -15.80 -4.55
N SER A 209 1.60 -15.59 -3.56
CA SER A 209 1.17 -15.37 -2.18
C SER A 209 0.39 -14.07 -1.98
N PHE A 210 0.68 -13.00 -2.76
CA PHE A 210 -0.15 -11.81 -2.82
C PHE A 210 -1.58 -12.14 -3.26
N GLY A 211 -1.73 -12.90 -4.35
CA GLY A 211 -3.04 -13.34 -4.83
C GLY A 211 -3.81 -14.16 -3.78
N LEU A 212 -3.13 -15.10 -3.10
CA LEU A 212 -3.74 -15.92 -2.05
C LEU A 212 -4.21 -15.10 -0.85
N LEU A 213 -3.43 -14.11 -0.43
CA LEU A 213 -3.75 -13.28 0.72
C LEU A 213 -4.87 -12.27 0.42
N PHE A 214 -4.81 -11.59 -0.73
CA PHE A 214 -5.57 -10.37 -0.97
C PHE A 214 -6.69 -10.48 -2.01
N GLN A 215 -6.91 -11.65 -2.64
CA GLN A 215 -7.96 -11.83 -3.64
C GLN A 215 -9.34 -11.36 -3.17
N ARG A 216 -9.67 -11.58 -1.90
CA ARG A 216 -10.97 -11.20 -1.31
C ARG A 216 -11.07 -9.72 -0.98
N ASP A 217 -9.93 -9.03 -0.87
CA ASP A 217 -9.83 -7.67 -0.34
C ASP A 217 -9.65 -6.62 -1.42
N ILE A 218 -9.04 -6.99 -2.56
CA ILE A 218 -8.84 -6.10 -3.69
C ILE A 218 -10.17 -5.87 -4.41
N ARG A 219 -10.60 -4.59 -4.45
CA ARG A 219 -11.88 -4.17 -5.02
C ARG A 219 -11.72 -3.32 -6.28
N GLY A 220 -10.67 -2.55 -6.37
CA GLY A 220 -10.41 -1.62 -7.46
C GLY A 220 -8.96 -1.55 -7.86
N TYR A 221 -8.67 -0.81 -8.92
CA TYR A 221 -7.31 -0.63 -9.42
C TYR A 221 -6.49 0.30 -8.51
N GLY A 222 -7.11 1.35 -7.97
CA GLY A 222 -6.44 2.31 -7.11
C GLY A 222 -6.08 1.71 -5.76
N SER A 223 -7.03 1.06 -5.10
CA SER A 223 -6.78 0.38 -3.83
C SER A 223 -5.73 -0.72 -3.96
N SER A 224 -5.67 -1.41 -5.11
CA SER A 224 -4.66 -2.44 -5.36
C SER A 224 -3.22 -1.92 -5.32
N LEU A 225 -2.99 -0.65 -5.67
CA LEU A 225 -1.67 -0.01 -5.50
C LEU A 225 -1.28 0.06 -4.02
N GLY A 226 -2.21 0.46 -3.16
CA GLY A 226 -1.98 0.51 -1.71
C GLY A 226 -1.68 -0.86 -1.11
N TRP A 227 -2.46 -1.89 -1.47
CA TRP A 227 -2.24 -3.26 -1.05
C TRP A 227 -0.88 -3.79 -1.52
N GLY A 228 -0.54 -3.55 -2.78
CA GLY A 228 0.75 -3.91 -3.35
C GLY A 228 1.90 -3.19 -2.66
N MET A 229 1.78 -1.88 -2.43
CA MET A 229 2.81 -1.10 -1.75
C MET A 229 3.03 -1.57 -0.31
N ALA A 230 1.97 -1.84 0.46
CA ALA A 230 2.08 -2.39 1.81
C ALA A 230 2.80 -3.74 1.82
N TYR A 231 2.48 -4.58 0.84
CA TYR A 231 3.09 -5.88 0.69
C TYR A 231 4.56 -5.80 0.26
N GLY A 232 4.91 -4.85 -0.61
CA GLY A 232 6.30 -4.56 -0.96
C GLY A 232 7.12 -4.09 0.24
N ILE A 233 6.59 -3.17 1.05
CA ILE A 233 7.24 -2.72 2.30
C ILE A 233 7.45 -3.89 3.26
N LEU A 234 6.44 -4.76 3.45
CA LEU A 234 6.57 -5.95 4.28
C LEU A 234 7.68 -6.87 3.77
N TRP A 235 7.74 -7.11 2.46
CA TRP A 235 8.77 -7.98 1.87
C TRP A 235 10.17 -7.37 1.94
N TRP A 236 10.29 -6.05 1.99
CA TRP A 236 11.59 -5.43 2.25
C TRP A 236 12.11 -5.75 3.66
N PHE A 237 11.25 -5.69 4.69
CA PHE A 237 11.62 -6.12 6.04
C PHE A 237 11.89 -7.63 6.10
N LEU A 238 11.05 -8.42 5.47
CA LEU A 238 11.13 -9.88 5.53
C LEU A 238 12.26 -10.45 4.65
N GLY A 239 12.40 -9.99 3.40
CA GLY A 239 13.35 -10.51 2.42
C GLY A 239 14.79 -10.06 2.70
N PRO A 240 15.21 -8.88 2.22
CA PRO A 240 16.61 -8.46 2.28
C PRO A 240 17.11 -8.17 3.70
N MET A 241 16.26 -7.71 4.61
CA MET A 241 16.67 -7.43 5.99
C MET A 241 16.70 -8.68 6.89
N THR A 242 15.94 -9.72 6.56
CA THR A 242 15.76 -10.88 7.47
C THR A 242 16.11 -12.20 6.80
N ILE A 243 15.35 -12.64 5.80
CA ILE A 243 15.48 -13.98 5.19
C ILE A 243 16.82 -14.12 4.45
N LEU A 244 17.19 -13.14 3.65
CA LEU A 244 18.39 -13.22 2.83
C LEU A 244 19.67 -13.37 3.66
N PRO A 245 19.93 -12.55 4.72
CA PRO A 245 21.07 -12.75 5.62
C PRO A 245 21.08 -14.13 6.27
N LEU A 246 19.94 -14.62 6.76
CA LEU A 246 19.81 -15.93 7.39
C LEU A 246 20.15 -17.07 6.42
N LEU A 247 19.64 -17.01 5.19
CA LEU A 247 19.95 -18.02 4.15
C LEU A 247 21.43 -18.00 3.74
N GLN A 248 22.11 -16.86 3.93
CA GLN A 248 23.55 -16.72 3.71
C GLN A 248 24.40 -17.07 4.95
N GLY A 249 23.78 -17.55 6.02
CA GLY A 249 24.48 -17.88 7.28
C GLY A 249 25.02 -16.64 8.03
N ARG A 250 24.54 -15.44 7.72
CA ARG A 250 24.93 -14.20 8.39
C ARG A 250 24.00 -13.90 9.56
N PRO A 251 24.50 -13.24 10.61
CA PRO A 251 23.67 -12.79 11.72
C PRO A 251 22.63 -11.76 11.26
N LEU A 252 21.50 -11.69 11.98
CA LEU A 252 20.50 -10.65 11.76
C LEU A 252 21.05 -9.28 12.17
N ASP A 253 20.95 -8.33 11.25
CA ASP A 253 21.25 -6.93 11.49
C ASP A 253 20.04 -6.07 11.10
N TRP A 254 19.25 -5.66 12.09
CA TRP A 254 18.12 -4.76 11.92
C TRP A 254 18.46 -3.32 12.28
N SER A 255 19.75 -2.95 12.26
CA SER A 255 20.17 -1.58 12.48
C SER A 255 19.68 -0.62 11.39
N TYR A 256 19.52 0.65 11.74
CA TYR A 256 19.16 1.65 10.73
C TYR A 256 20.24 1.83 9.67
N GLN A 257 21.52 1.61 10.03
CA GLN A 257 22.66 1.65 9.10
C GLN A 257 22.50 0.59 8.00
N HIS A 258 22.14 -0.64 8.40
CA HIS A 258 21.87 -1.71 7.45
C HIS A 258 20.64 -1.38 6.59
N GLY A 259 19.56 -0.87 7.20
CA GLY A 259 18.38 -0.40 6.48
C GLY A 259 18.72 0.72 5.47
N SER A 260 19.55 1.68 5.86
CA SER A 260 20.03 2.76 4.99
C SER A 260 20.82 2.21 3.78
N ALA A 261 21.71 1.24 4.01
CA ALA A 261 22.44 0.57 2.93
C ALA A 261 21.51 -0.18 1.96
N LEU A 262 20.37 -0.66 2.45
CA LEU A 262 19.32 -1.34 1.65
C LEU A 262 18.24 -0.40 1.08
N PHE A 263 18.44 0.92 1.13
CA PHE A 263 17.41 1.88 0.69
C PHE A 263 17.02 1.70 -0.78
N GLY A 264 17.97 1.44 -1.67
CA GLY A 264 17.67 1.16 -3.08
C GLY A 264 16.77 -0.08 -3.23
N SER A 265 17.02 -1.11 -2.45
CA SER A 265 16.15 -2.29 -2.37
C SER A 265 14.76 -1.95 -1.80
N PHE A 266 14.65 -1.03 -0.84
CA PHE A 266 13.37 -0.53 -0.33
C PHE A 266 12.51 0.09 -1.44
N VAL A 267 13.10 1.03 -2.20
CA VAL A 267 12.39 1.65 -3.35
C VAL A 267 12.01 0.59 -4.37
N GLY A 268 12.90 -0.36 -4.64
CA GLY A 268 12.63 -1.49 -5.54
C GLY A 268 11.46 -2.36 -5.08
N HIS A 269 11.35 -2.64 -3.79
CA HIS A 269 10.21 -3.39 -3.24
C HIS A 269 8.90 -2.61 -3.29
N ILE A 270 8.93 -1.29 -3.11
CA ILE A 270 7.76 -0.43 -3.35
C ILE A 270 7.31 -0.54 -4.80
N VAL A 271 8.22 -0.33 -5.75
CA VAL A 271 7.91 -0.41 -7.19
C VAL A 271 7.40 -1.80 -7.55
N PHE A 272 8.06 -2.86 -7.07
CA PHE A 272 7.62 -4.24 -7.24
C PHE A 272 6.18 -4.43 -6.72
N GLY A 273 5.90 -4.00 -5.49
CA GLY A 273 4.59 -4.14 -4.88
C GLY A 273 3.49 -3.39 -5.64
N LEU A 274 3.76 -2.14 -6.07
CA LEU A 274 2.83 -1.35 -6.88
C LEU A 274 2.46 -2.07 -8.17
N ILE A 275 3.46 -2.63 -8.87
CA ILE A 275 3.25 -3.36 -10.13
C ILE A 275 2.50 -4.67 -9.88
N VAL A 276 2.87 -5.41 -8.84
CA VAL A 276 2.16 -6.65 -8.45
C VAL A 276 0.69 -6.35 -8.16
N GLY A 277 0.40 -5.34 -7.34
CA GLY A 277 -0.97 -4.95 -7.01
C GLY A 277 -1.79 -4.60 -8.23
N LEU A 278 -1.27 -3.71 -9.08
CA LEU A 278 -1.98 -3.27 -10.29
C LEU A 278 -2.16 -4.41 -11.30
N THR A 279 -1.10 -5.15 -11.59
CA THR A 279 -1.15 -6.27 -12.55
C THR A 279 -2.11 -7.36 -12.06
N TYR A 280 -2.10 -7.66 -10.75
CA TYR A 280 -3.05 -8.61 -10.17
C TYR A 280 -4.51 -8.13 -10.34
N ALA A 281 -4.81 -6.87 -10.04
CA ALA A 281 -6.16 -6.33 -10.20
C ALA A 281 -6.64 -6.39 -11.66
N VAL A 282 -5.75 -6.14 -12.62
CA VAL A 282 -6.06 -6.29 -14.06
C VAL A 282 -6.30 -7.76 -14.41
N ALA A 283 -5.39 -8.67 -14.01
CA ALA A 283 -5.50 -10.10 -14.28
C ALA A 283 -6.77 -10.71 -13.66
N ASP A 284 -7.09 -10.34 -12.42
CA ASP A 284 -8.30 -10.80 -11.72
C ASP A 284 -9.59 -10.34 -12.44
N ARG A 285 -9.65 -9.07 -12.88
CA ARG A 285 -10.78 -8.58 -13.66
C ARG A 285 -10.91 -9.23 -15.03
N LEU A 286 -9.81 -9.42 -15.73
CA LEU A 286 -9.83 -10.12 -17.01
C LEU A 286 -10.31 -11.57 -16.82
N TRP A 287 -9.82 -12.25 -15.78
CA TRP A 287 -10.28 -13.60 -15.47
C TRP A 287 -11.79 -13.66 -15.21
N VAL A 288 -12.29 -12.77 -14.37
CA VAL A 288 -13.73 -12.69 -14.07
C VAL A 288 -14.52 -12.40 -15.36
N GLY A 289 -14.11 -11.41 -16.15
CA GLY A 289 -14.80 -11.03 -17.39
C GLY A 289 -14.81 -12.13 -18.45
N PHE A 290 -13.72 -12.92 -18.56
CA PHE A 290 -13.65 -13.99 -19.56
C PHE A 290 -14.28 -15.31 -19.11
N PHE A 291 -14.24 -15.63 -17.82
CA PHE A 291 -14.58 -16.98 -17.34
C PHE A 291 -15.78 -17.04 -16.36
N THR A 292 -16.20 -15.89 -15.82
CA THR A 292 -17.20 -15.89 -14.74
C THR A 292 -18.39 -14.97 -15.03
N ASP A 293 -18.21 -13.89 -15.77
CA ASP A 293 -19.21 -12.84 -15.94
C ASP A 293 -19.99 -13.02 -17.25
N SER A 294 -21.05 -13.84 -17.21
CA SER A 294 -22.00 -13.99 -18.30
C SER A 294 -23.30 -13.21 -18.09
N ASP A 295 -23.43 -12.44 -17.00
CA ASP A 295 -24.69 -11.80 -16.63
C ASP A 295 -24.81 -10.39 -17.23
N PRO A 296 -25.74 -10.17 -18.20
CA PRO A 296 -26.01 -8.84 -18.77
C PRO A 296 -26.62 -7.84 -17.77
N ILE A 297 -27.11 -8.30 -16.60
CA ILE A 297 -27.74 -7.45 -15.56
C ILE A 297 -26.68 -6.64 -14.79
N ASN A 298 -25.44 -7.10 -14.73
CA ASN A 298 -24.33 -6.44 -14.06
C ASN A 298 -23.59 -5.41 -14.94
N ARG A 299 -24.07 -5.10 -16.13
CA ARG A 299 -23.50 -4.04 -16.98
C ARG A 299 -23.63 -2.69 -16.30
N GLU A 300 -22.52 -1.97 -16.22
CA GLU A 300 -22.51 -0.61 -15.69
C GLU A 300 -23.44 0.32 -16.52
N PRO A 301 -24.02 1.36 -15.90
CA PRO A 301 -24.98 2.26 -16.56
C PRO A 301 -24.40 2.98 -17.78
N GLU A 302 -23.10 3.25 -17.75
CA GLU A 302 -22.38 3.87 -18.86
C GLU A 302 -21.52 2.84 -19.58
N GLY A 303 -21.42 2.94 -20.90
CA GLY A 303 -20.52 2.12 -21.69
C GLY A 303 -19.06 2.35 -21.31
N PRO A 304 -18.19 1.32 -21.45
CA PRO A 304 -16.79 1.41 -21.02
C PRO A 304 -16.02 2.56 -21.70
N GLY A 305 -16.37 2.90 -22.93
CA GLY A 305 -15.75 4.02 -23.66
C GLY A 305 -16.08 5.38 -23.05
N ALA A 306 -17.36 5.68 -22.84
CA ALA A 306 -17.82 6.93 -22.22
C ALA A 306 -17.22 7.09 -20.84
N ARG A 307 -17.28 6.03 -20.02
CA ARG A 307 -16.70 6.01 -18.68
C ARG A 307 -15.19 6.29 -18.68
N THR A 308 -14.46 5.71 -19.61
CA THR A 308 -13.01 5.95 -19.73
C THR A 308 -12.72 7.41 -20.06
N VAL A 309 -13.44 7.99 -21.03
CA VAL A 309 -13.26 9.39 -21.43
C VAL A 309 -13.58 10.35 -20.28
N TYR A 310 -14.68 10.15 -19.55
CA TYR A 310 -15.02 10.96 -18.38
C TYR A 310 -13.98 10.82 -17.27
N SER A 311 -13.53 9.59 -16.97
CA SER A 311 -12.51 9.37 -15.94
C SER A 311 -11.19 10.07 -16.27
N LEU A 312 -10.75 10.00 -17.53
CA LEU A 312 -9.56 10.71 -18.01
C LEU A 312 -9.74 12.23 -17.90
N GLY A 313 -10.88 12.74 -18.42
CA GLY A 313 -11.17 14.18 -18.44
C GLY A 313 -11.28 14.78 -17.02
N TRP A 314 -12.06 14.15 -16.15
CA TRP A 314 -12.21 14.59 -14.75
C TRP A 314 -10.92 14.44 -13.96
N GLY A 315 -10.16 13.38 -14.20
CA GLY A 315 -8.84 13.20 -13.59
C GLY A 315 -7.87 14.30 -13.99
N ALA A 316 -7.79 14.63 -15.28
CA ALA A 316 -6.97 15.72 -15.78
C ALA A 316 -7.40 17.08 -15.20
N ALA A 317 -8.71 17.39 -15.22
CA ALA A 317 -9.22 18.65 -14.68
C ALA A 317 -8.99 18.79 -13.17
N ALA A 318 -9.26 17.73 -12.40
CA ALA A 318 -9.06 17.72 -10.96
C ALA A 318 -7.59 17.92 -10.58
N SER A 319 -6.69 17.32 -11.34
CA SER A 319 -5.26 17.38 -11.07
C SER A 319 -4.62 18.75 -11.34
N LEU A 320 -5.25 19.61 -12.13
CA LEU A 320 -4.79 20.99 -12.28
C LEU A 320 -4.86 21.76 -10.94
N ALA A 321 -5.87 21.50 -10.12
CA ALA A 321 -5.94 22.07 -8.76
C ALA A 321 -4.77 21.59 -7.90
N GLY A 322 -4.47 20.28 -7.95
CA GLY A 322 -3.29 19.70 -7.28
C GLY A 322 -1.97 20.26 -7.81
N GLY A 323 -1.85 20.38 -9.14
CA GLY A 323 -0.69 20.93 -9.81
C GLY A 323 -0.42 22.39 -9.44
N LEU A 324 -1.46 23.21 -9.33
CA LEU A 324 -1.34 24.60 -8.88
C LEU A 324 -0.80 24.67 -7.44
N LEU A 325 -1.34 23.86 -6.51
CA LEU A 325 -0.84 23.80 -5.13
C LEU A 325 0.61 23.32 -5.07
N PHE A 326 0.96 22.30 -5.82
CA PHE A 326 2.35 21.83 -5.86
C PHE A 326 3.29 22.87 -6.48
N SER A 327 2.81 23.64 -7.44
CA SER A 327 3.61 24.75 -8.04
C SER A 327 4.02 25.81 -7.00
N LEU A 328 3.22 26.03 -5.93
CA LEU A 328 3.61 26.92 -4.83
C LEU A 328 4.85 26.38 -4.09
N VAL A 329 4.89 25.08 -3.83
CA VAL A 329 6.07 24.43 -3.22
C VAL A 329 7.28 24.52 -4.17
N MET A 330 7.08 24.29 -5.46
CA MET A 330 8.15 24.42 -6.46
C MET A 330 8.68 25.84 -6.60
N LEU A 331 7.80 26.84 -6.47
CA LEU A 331 8.18 28.24 -6.48
C LEU A 331 9.04 28.57 -5.25
N ALA A 332 8.58 28.15 -4.06
CA ALA A 332 9.29 28.38 -2.80
C ALA A 332 10.66 27.69 -2.75
N THR A 333 10.81 26.53 -3.41
CA THR A 333 12.06 25.75 -3.45
C THR A 333 12.94 26.04 -4.68
N GLY A 334 12.51 26.91 -5.58
CA GLY A 334 13.21 27.18 -6.83
C GLY A 334 13.30 25.97 -7.77
N ALA A 335 12.32 25.05 -7.72
CA ALA A 335 12.36 23.80 -8.47
C ALA A 335 11.83 23.92 -9.92
N LEU A 336 11.09 24.96 -10.27
CA LEU A 336 10.49 25.13 -11.59
C LEU A 336 11.52 25.09 -12.75
N PRO A 337 12.70 25.74 -12.69
CA PRO A 337 13.70 25.61 -13.74
C PRO A 337 14.22 24.18 -13.96
N ARG A 338 14.20 23.34 -12.91
CA ARG A 338 14.58 21.93 -13.04
C ARG A 338 13.56 21.17 -13.88
N VAL A 339 12.27 21.46 -13.73
CA VAL A 339 11.21 20.85 -14.54
C VAL A 339 11.29 21.31 -16.00
N ALA A 340 11.64 22.58 -16.25
CA ALA A 340 11.86 23.10 -17.61
C ALA A 340 12.94 22.33 -18.39
N ARG A 341 13.93 21.74 -17.70
CA ARG A 341 14.99 20.93 -18.34
C ARG A 341 14.45 19.69 -19.04
N LEU A 342 13.31 19.17 -18.67
CA LEU A 342 12.67 18.03 -19.34
C LEU A 342 12.36 18.32 -20.82
N VAL A 343 12.21 19.60 -21.17
CA VAL A 343 11.98 20.07 -22.54
C VAL A 343 13.12 20.96 -23.05
N GLY A 344 14.30 20.86 -22.45
CA GLY A 344 15.49 21.57 -22.88
C GLY A 344 15.56 23.08 -22.49
N GLY A 345 14.65 23.53 -21.60
CA GLY A 345 14.61 24.93 -21.15
C GLY A 345 15.08 25.17 -19.72
N THR A 346 15.16 26.42 -19.29
CA THR A 346 15.57 26.82 -17.93
C THR A 346 14.65 27.87 -17.30
N SER A 347 13.66 28.38 -18.06
CA SER A 347 12.73 29.40 -17.59
C SER A 347 11.77 28.83 -16.51
N PRO A 348 11.57 29.54 -15.38
CA PRO A 348 10.56 29.12 -14.38
C PRO A 348 9.15 29.08 -14.96
N LEU A 349 8.78 29.98 -15.87
CA LEU A 349 7.47 29.99 -16.53
C LEU A 349 7.27 28.72 -17.38
N LEU A 350 8.29 28.35 -18.17
CA LEU A 350 8.27 27.11 -18.95
C LEU A 350 8.15 25.89 -18.01
N GLY A 351 8.90 25.90 -16.91
CA GLY A 351 8.81 24.85 -15.90
C GLY A 351 7.41 24.72 -15.28
N PHE A 352 6.74 25.85 -15.02
CA PHE A 352 5.36 25.87 -14.55
C PHE A 352 4.39 25.25 -15.57
N VAL A 353 4.48 25.64 -16.84
CA VAL A 353 3.63 25.09 -17.90
C VAL A 353 3.85 23.57 -18.05
N VAL A 354 5.12 23.15 -18.12
CA VAL A 354 5.48 21.71 -18.21
C VAL A 354 4.95 20.95 -16.99
N HIS A 355 5.07 21.52 -15.79
CA HIS A 355 4.53 20.91 -14.57
C HIS A 355 3.02 20.72 -14.62
N LEU A 356 2.25 21.71 -15.12
CA LEU A 356 0.81 21.56 -15.26
C LEU A 356 0.42 20.51 -16.30
N VAL A 357 1.17 20.41 -17.41
CA VAL A 357 0.97 19.34 -18.40
C VAL A 357 1.21 17.96 -17.78
N ILE A 358 2.33 17.80 -17.07
CA ILE A 358 2.65 16.56 -16.33
C ILE A 358 1.55 16.27 -15.30
N SER A 359 1.11 17.28 -14.56
CA SER A 359 0.02 17.14 -13.58
C SER A 359 -1.27 16.62 -14.24
N ALA A 360 -1.65 17.15 -15.40
CA ALA A 360 -2.83 16.70 -16.14
C ALA A 360 -2.69 15.22 -16.60
N ILE A 361 -1.54 14.85 -17.16
CA ILE A 361 -1.25 13.47 -17.59
C ILE A 361 -1.34 12.50 -16.40
N ILE A 362 -0.71 12.84 -15.29
CA ILE A 362 -0.78 12.07 -14.05
C ILE A 362 -2.23 11.99 -13.56
N GLY A 363 -2.95 13.12 -13.57
CA GLY A 363 -4.35 13.17 -13.16
C GLY A 363 -5.29 12.28 -13.98
N MET A 364 -5.03 12.10 -15.28
CA MET A 364 -5.77 11.13 -16.08
C MET A 364 -5.68 9.72 -15.47
N SER A 365 -4.49 9.30 -15.04
CA SER A 365 -4.32 7.99 -14.40
C SER A 365 -4.99 7.94 -13.03
N TYR A 366 -5.06 9.06 -12.27
CA TYR A 366 -5.85 9.11 -11.04
C TYR A 366 -7.33 8.80 -11.31
N GLY A 367 -7.92 9.47 -12.30
CA GLY A 367 -9.31 9.25 -12.68
C GLY A 367 -9.61 7.80 -13.08
N LEU A 368 -8.70 7.14 -13.82
CA LEU A 368 -8.84 5.73 -14.18
C LEU A 368 -8.72 4.78 -12.99
N LEU A 369 -7.78 5.05 -12.10
CA LEU A 369 -7.42 4.16 -10.98
C LEU A 369 -8.40 4.29 -9.82
N PHE A 370 -8.79 5.51 -9.45
CA PHE A 370 -9.51 5.78 -8.20
C PHE A 370 -10.99 6.12 -8.38
N ARG A 371 -11.51 5.97 -9.60
CA ARG A 371 -12.94 6.12 -9.81
C ARG A 371 -13.74 5.22 -8.88
N ARG A 372 -14.71 5.83 -8.15
CA ARG A 372 -15.61 5.14 -7.19
C ARG A 372 -14.90 4.44 -6.02
N GLU A 373 -13.63 4.76 -5.79
CA GLU A 373 -12.89 4.18 -4.65
C GLU A 373 -13.07 4.99 -3.36
N ALA A 374 -13.57 6.22 -3.45
CA ALA A 374 -13.74 7.11 -2.32
C ALA A 374 -15.24 7.35 -2.03
N PRO A 375 -15.82 6.70 -1.01
CA PRO A 375 -17.22 6.92 -0.62
C PRO A 375 -17.44 8.30 0.02
N ASP A 376 -16.41 8.90 0.61
CA ASP A 376 -16.44 10.18 1.30
C ASP A 376 -15.15 10.98 1.07
N LYS A 377 -15.16 12.26 1.52
CA LYS A 377 -14.01 13.16 1.35
C LYS A 377 -12.78 12.70 2.12
N GLY A 378 -12.96 12.10 3.29
CA GLY A 378 -11.83 11.63 4.12
C GLY A 378 -11.09 10.48 3.46
N SER A 379 -11.81 9.47 3.00
CA SER A 379 -11.22 8.35 2.24
C SER A 379 -10.58 8.83 0.94
N GLY A 380 -11.19 9.82 0.27
CA GLY A 380 -10.62 10.41 -0.93
C GLY A 380 -9.29 11.10 -0.68
N VAL A 381 -9.19 11.89 0.39
CA VAL A 381 -7.92 12.51 0.79
C VAL A 381 -6.85 11.46 1.08
N ALA A 382 -7.19 10.39 1.79
CA ALA A 382 -6.25 9.32 2.11
C ALA A 382 -5.74 8.61 0.84
N TRP A 383 -6.62 8.29 -0.10
CA TRP A 383 -6.22 7.76 -1.42
C TRP A 383 -5.41 8.76 -2.23
N GLY A 384 -5.76 10.04 -2.17
CA GLY A 384 -4.99 11.11 -2.81
C GLY A 384 -3.58 11.22 -2.25
N LEU A 385 -3.42 11.23 -0.93
CA LEU A 385 -2.12 11.23 -0.26
C LEU A 385 -1.28 10.01 -0.68
N LEU A 386 -1.89 8.81 -0.69
CA LEU A 386 -1.23 7.60 -1.16
C LEU A 386 -0.77 7.74 -2.62
N TYR A 387 -1.63 8.27 -3.48
CA TYR A 387 -1.30 8.50 -4.88
C TYR A 387 -0.16 9.52 -5.04
N GLY A 388 -0.18 10.60 -4.28
CA GLY A 388 0.92 11.56 -4.23
C GLY A 388 2.23 10.92 -3.78
N LEU A 389 2.20 10.07 -2.75
CA LEU A 389 3.36 9.32 -2.28
C LEU A 389 3.88 8.36 -3.36
N VAL A 390 3.00 7.64 -4.06
CA VAL A 390 3.37 6.77 -5.19
C VAL A 390 4.13 7.58 -6.24
N TRP A 391 3.61 8.75 -6.62
CA TRP A 391 4.27 9.60 -7.61
C TRP A 391 5.56 10.23 -7.11
N TRP A 392 5.73 10.40 -5.81
CA TRP A 392 7.02 10.82 -5.27
C TRP A 392 8.11 9.74 -5.48
N PHE A 393 7.78 8.46 -5.30
CA PHE A 393 8.72 7.37 -5.61
C PHE A 393 8.94 7.21 -7.12
N LEU A 394 7.88 7.29 -7.92
CA LEU A 394 7.97 7.13 -9.37
C LEU A 394 8.51 8.38 -10.09
N GLY A 395 8.14 9.57 -9.66
CA GLY A 395 8.53 10.83 -10.31
C GLY A 395 9.99 11.17 -10.03
N PRO A 396 10.27 11.90 -8.93
CA PRO A 396 11.61 12.45 -8.67
C PRO A 396 12.68 11.40 -8.43
N LEU A 397 12.34 10.24 -7.85
CA LEU A 397 13.33 9.20 -7.53
C LEU A 397 13.57 8.23 -8.70
N THR A 398 12.63 8.08 -9.62
CA THR A 398 12.72 7.06 -10.68
C THR A 398 12.70 7.65 -12.07
N LEU A 399 11.61 8.30 -12.47
CA LEU A 399 11.41 8.74 -13.85
C LEU A 399 12.23 10.01 -14.20
N TYR A 400 12.27 10.97 -13.30
CA TYR A 400 12.94 12.24 -13.55
C TYR A 400 14.44 12.09 -13.87
N PRO A 401 15.24 11.32 -13.10
CA PRO A 401 16.64 11.06 -13.47
C PRO A 401 16.78 10.40 -14.84
N ILE A 402 15.92 9.42 -15.16
CA ILE A 402 15.97 8.70 -16.44
C ILE A 402 15.65 9.62 -17.62
N LEU A 403 14.60 10.45 -17.48
CA LEU A 403 14.16 11.37 -18.52
C LEU A 403 15.21 12.45 -18.83
N LEU A 404 16.06 12.78 -17.87
CA LEU A 404 17.21 13.67 -18.08
C LEU A 404 18.47 12.96 -18.57
N GLY A 405 18.39 11.68 -18.98
CA GLY A 405 19.51 10.90 -19.49
C GLY A 405 20.45 10.37 -18.41
N GLY A 406 20.07 10.46 -17.13
CA GLY A 406 20.81 9.93 -16.01
C GLY A 406 20.53 8.46 -15.72
N SER A 407 21.17 7.94 -14.68
CA SER A 407 20.95 6.59 -14.17
C SER A 407 19.94 6.59 -13.00
N LEU A 408 19.34 5.43 -12.73
CA LEU A 408 18.55 5.20 -11.52
C LEU A 408 19.46 5.27 -10.30
N THR A 409 19.23 6.27 -9.45
CA THR A 409 19.97 6.45 -8.19
C THR A 409 18.99 6.37 -7.01
N TRP A 410 18.63 5.16 -6.62
CA TRP A 410 17.81 4.92 -5.43
C TRP A 410 18.69 4.93 -4.18
N THR A 411 19.14 6.14 -3.79
CA THR A 411 19.99 6.35 -2.62
C THR A 411 19.29 7.22 -1.59
N THR A 412 19.68 7.10 -0.33
CA THR A 412 19.18 7.94 0.76
C THR A 412 19.49 9.41 0.51
N GLN A 413 20.65 9.72 -0.07
CA GLN A 413 21.01 11.09 -0.45
C GLN A 413 20.05 11.67 -1.49
N ALA A 414 19.71 10.90 -2.54
CA ALA A 414 18.75 11.35 -3.55
C ALA A 414 17.36 11.54 -2.94
N ALA A 415 16.94 10.65 -2.06
CA ALA A 415 15.68 10.76 -1.32
C ALA A 415 15.67 11.99 -0.41
N GLY A 416 16.74 12.25 0.34
CA GLY A 416 16.89 13.43 1.20
C GLY A 416 16.76 14.73 0.40
N LEU A 417 17.42 14.84 -0.75
CA LEU A 417 17.30 15.98 -1.66
C LEU A 417 15.88 16.13 -2.26
N ALA A 418 15.14 15.04 -2.38
CA ALA A 418 13.78 15.04 -2.90
C ALA A 418 12.70 15.23 -1.81
N LEU A 419 13.03 15.22 -0.51
CA LEU A 419 12.06 15.39 0.59
C LEU A 419 11.19 16.65 0.48
N PRO A 420 11.71 17.84 0.10
CA PRO A 420 10.85 19.00 -0.09
C PRO A 420 9.75 18.77 -1.15
N SER A 421 10.05 17.99 -2.19
CA SER A 421 9.04 17.65 -3.21
C SER A 421 7.99 16.64 -2.71
N LEU A 422 8.28 15.87 -1.65
CA LEU A 422 7.30 14.96 -1.04
C LEU A 422 6.07 15.72 -0.54
N ILE A 423 6.30 16.86 0.12
CA ILE A 423 5.18 17.72 0.58
C ILE A 423 4.34 18.15 -0.62
N GLY A 424 4.96 18.59 -1.70
CA GLY A 424 4.27 18.97 -2.93
C GLY A 424 3.47 17.82 -3.54
N HIS A 425 4.01 16.60 -3.57
CA HIS A 425 3.31 15.42 -4.08
C HIS A 425 2.12 15.01 -3.20
N LEU A 426 2.26 15.07 -1.88
CA LEU A 426 1.15 14.80 -0.96
C LEU A 426 0.04 15.84 -1.12
N MET A 427 0.37 17.14 -1.20
CA MET A 427 -0.58 18.22 -1.47
C MET A 427 -1.26 18.04 -2.83
N TYR A 428 -0.49 17.71 -3.87
CA TYR A 428 -1.00 17.40 -5.21
C TYR A 428 -2.04 16.29 -5.16
N GLY A 429 -1.70 15.17 -4.54
CA GLY A 429 -2.59 14.02 -4.46
C GLY A 429 -3.88 14.32 -3.69
N ALA A 430 -3.78 14.95 -2.51
CA ALA A 430 -4.94 15.31 -1.70
C ALA A 430 -5.88 16.28 -2.42
N ALA A 431 -5.35 17.33 -3.05
CA ALA A 431 -6.16 18.30 -3.77
C ALA A 431 -6.80 17.71 -5.04
N THR A 432 -6.03 16.90 -5.79
CA THR A 432 -6.57 16.15 -6.94
C THR A 432 -7.74 15.27 -6.53
N ALA A 433 -7.60 14.52 -5.44
CA ALA A 433 -8.65 13.65 -4.93
C ALA A 433 -9.91 14.42 -4.53
N LEU A 434 -9.78 15.51 -3.79
CA LEU A 434 -10.91 16.34 -3.37
C LEU A 434 -11.64 16.95 -4.58
N ALA A 435 -10.89 17.49 -5.54
CA ALA A 435 -11.47 18.02 -6.77
C ALA A 435 -12.16 16.92 -7.60
N PHE A 436 -11.53 15.75 -7.72
CA PHE A 436 -12.09 14.62 -8.45
C PHE A 436 -13.42 14.13 -7.85
N ILE A 437 -13.51 13.98 -6.52
CA ILE A 437 -14.75 13.60 -5.84
C ILE A 437 -15.88 14.60 -6.12
N VAL A 438 -15.58 15.90 -6.17
CA VAL A 438 -16.59 16.92 -6.48
C VAL A 438 -17.11 16.74 -7.91
N LEU A 439 -16.22 16.51 -8.87
CA LEU A 439 -16.59 16.31 -10.28
C LEU A 439 -17.35 14.99 -10.47
N GLU A 440 -16.89 13.91 -9.85
CA GLU A 440 -17.53 12.60 -9.92
C GLU A 440 -18.93 12.61 -9.30
N ARG A 441 -19.13 13.27 -8.15
CA ARG A 441 -20.46 13.40 -7.53
C ARG A 441 -21.45 14.16 -8.41
N ARG A 442 -21.03 15.24 -9.05
CA ARG A 442 -21.87 15.98 -9.99
C ARG A 442 -22.30 15.11 -11.18
N HIS A 443 -21.37 14.28 -11.66
CA HIS A 443 -21.68 13.35 -12.75
C HIS A 443 -22.62 12.23 -12.29
N ASP A 444 -22.40 11.66 -11.09
CA ASP A 444 -23.30 10.67 -10.49
C ASP A 444 -24.71 11.23 -10.25
N GLU A 445 -24.83 12.49 -9.81
CA GLU A 445 -26.12 13.17 -9.65
C GLU A 445 -26.83 13.29 -10.98
N TRP A 446 -26.11 13.65 -12.04
CA TRP A 446 -26.67 13.71 -13.40
C TRP A 446 -27.17 12.34 -13.90
N ILE A 447 -26.41 11.26 -13.69
CA ILE A 447 -26.83 9.89 -14.02
C ILE A 447 -28.11 9.49 -13.26
N ARG A 448 -28.27 9.91 -12.01
CA ARG A 448 -29.42 9.59 -11.16
C ARG A 448 -30.72 10.29 -11.57
N LEU A 449 -30.65 11.28 -12.42
CA LEU A 449 -31.86 11.87 -13.01
C LEU A 449 -32.62 10.85 -13.89
N ASP A 450 -31.95 9.83 -14.42
CA ASP A 450 -32.60 8.69 -15.06
C ASP A 450 -32.86 7.56 -14.03
N PRO A 451 -34.12 7.25 -13.68
CA PRO A 451 -34.45 6.23 -12.68
C PRO A 451 -33.91 4.83 -13.01
N ARG A 452 -33.72 4.51 -14.30
CA ARG A 452 -33.20 3.21 -14.75
C ARG A 452 -31.71 3.10 -14.44
N LEU A 453 -30.97 4.19 -14.66
CA LEU A 453 -29.56 4.28 -14.36
C LEU A 453 -29.33 4.34 -12.85
N ALA A 454 -30.17 5.08 -12.11
CA ALA A 454 -30.11 5.17 -10.65
C ALA A 454 -30.23 3.81 -9.97
N ALA A 455 -31.18 2.96 -10.40
CA ALA A 455 -31.39 1.63 -9.85
C ALA A 455 -30.17 0.69 -10.09
N ARG A 456 -29.48 0.86 -11.23
CA ARG A 456 -28.23 0.12 -11.52
C ARG A 456 -27.07 0.62 -10.66
N GLU A 457 -26.95 1.93 -10.52
CA GLU A 457 -25.87 2.56 -9.74
C GLU A 457 -25.88 2.13 -8.27
N VAL A 458 -27.07 2.10 -7.64
CA VAL A 458 -27.22 1.64 -6.25
C VAL A 458 -26.73 0.20 -6.07
N ARG A 459 -26.96 -0.69 -7.06
CA ARG A 459 -26.51 -2.09 -7.00
C ARG A 459 -24.99 -2.24 -7.17
N LEU A 460 -24.34 -1.33 -7.88
CA LEU A 460 -22.90 -1.37 -8.17
C LEU A 460 -22.04 -0.68 -7.11
N ARG A 461 -22.63 0.11 -6.21
CA ARG A 461 -21.92 0.72 -5.09
C ARG A 461 -21.53 -0.35 -4.09
N ARG A 462 -20.32 -0.83 -4.22
CA ARG A 462 -19.71 -1.72 -3.21
C ARG A 462 -18.88 -0.87 -2.24
N PRO A 463 -19.05 -1.05 -0.91
CA PRO A 463 -18.19 -0.38 0.04
C PRO A 463 -16.75 -0.81 -0.17
N ILE A 464 -15.81 0.13 -0.01
CA ILE A 464 -14.38 -0.15 -0.02
C ILE A 464 -14.04 -1.12 1.11
N GLY A 465 -13.06 -1.97 0.87
CA GLY A 465 -12.61 -2.97 1.83
C GLY A 465 -12.30 -2.38 3.22
N THR A 466 -12.66 -3.11 4.23
CA THR A 466 -12.62 -2.71 5.64
C THR A 466 -11.24 -2.39 6.25
N PRO A 467 -10.09 -2.82 5.69
CA PRO A 467 -8.79 -2.48 6.28
C PRO A 467 -8.18 -1.17 5.79
N ALA A 468 -8.90 -0.38 4.99
CA ALA A 468 -8.36 0.86 4.41
C ALA A 468 -7.66 1.79 5.43
N PRO A 469 -8.19 2.06 6.65
CA PRO A 469 -7.49 2.90 7.62
C PRO A 469 -6.13 2.33 8.06
N ALA A 470 -6.03 1.03 8.27
CA ALA A 470 -4.76 0.38 8.64
C ALA A 470 -3.78 0.37 7.46
N LEU A 471 -4.29 0.18 6.24
CA LEU A 471 -3.51 0.26 5.01
C LEU A 471 -2.90 1.64 4.83
N TRP A 472 -3.71 2.69 4.97
CA TRP A 472 -3.23 4.08 4.85
C TRP A 472 -2.21 4.40 5.94
N LEU A 473 -2.47 4.03 7.20
CA LEU A 473 -1.52 4.23 8.29
C LEU A 473 -0.18 3.58 7.99
N PHE A 474 -0.18 2.31 7.56
CA PHE A 474 1.05 1.56 7.31
C PHE A 474 1.82 2.10 6.11
N VAL A 475 1.14 2.32 4.98
CA VAL A 475 1.79 2.75 3.73
C VAL A 475 2.24 4.20 3.80
N LEU A 476 1.38 5.11 4.24
CA LEU A 476 1.74 6.53 4.36
C LEU A 476 2.74 6.73 5.51
N GLY A 477 2.51 6.07 6.64
CA GLY A 477 3.42 6.15 7.79
C GLY A 477 4.83 5.70 7.42
N LEU A 478 5.01 4.49 6.91
CA LEU A 478 6.34 3.99 6.55
C LEU A 478 6.89 4.61 5.27
N GLY A 479 6.03 4.90 4.27
CA GLY A 479 6.46 5.54 3.04
C GLY A 479 7.03 6.95 3.22
N VAL A 480 6.59 7.67 4.26
CA VAL A 480 7.16 8.96 4.66
C VAL A 480 8.29 8.79 5.69
N LEU A 481 8.07 7.95 6.69
CA LEU A 481 9.01 7.79 7.81
C LEU A 481 10.35 7.17 7.38
N LEU A 482 10.32 6.10 6.57
CA LEU A 482 11.55 5.39 6.22
C LEU A 482 12.55 6.24 5.41
N PRO A 483 12.16 7.03 4.39
CA PRO A 483 13.07 7.97 3.75
C PRO A 483 13.72 8.98 4.71
N ILE A 484 13.01 9.41 5.76
CA ILE A 484 13.53 10.34 6.77
C ILE A 484 14.48 9.63 7.73
N LEU A 485 14.13 8.43 8.19
CA LEU A 485 14.94 7.69 9.14
C LEU A 485 16.24 7.16 8.51
N LEU A 486 16.14 6.67 7.29
CA LEU A 486 17.24 6.02 6.58
C LEU A 486 18.17 7.02 5.88
N GLY A 487 17.69 8.25 5.61
CA GLY A 487 18.47 9.36 5.07
C GLY A 487 19.23 10.08 6.15
#